data_f7622ca801714121e3de949ce425a8f8
#
_entry.id   f7622ca801714121e3de949ce425a8f8
#
_cell.length_a   1.000
_cell.length_b   1.000
_cell.length_c   1.000
_cell.angle_alpha   90.00
_cell.angle_beta   90.00
_cell.angle_gamma   90.00
#
_symmetry.space_group_name_H-M   'P 1'
#
loop_
_entity.id
_entity.type
_entity.pdbx_description
1 polymer ?
#
loop_
_entity_poly.entity_id
_entity_poly.type
_entity_poly.pdbx_seq_one_letter_code
_entity_poly.pdbx_strand_id
1 'polypeptide(L)'
;MNYRVLAVLLTAVLIIAFSACGAGGGNEAAHQPEQSTSSHSVDTTENGTANTDNPEMSQSEDTENSQPEQPGSDVPVVYFTSDIYPEGLVQIYKALGWEPTGRIAVKISTGEPPASNYLRPELIGDLVQMLDGTIVECNTAYGGSRSSSAMHHQVAEDHGFTAIADFDLMDEFGDMEIPVTVPEGVSQRLTTDIVGSHFADYDYFLILSHFKGHAMAGYGGAIKNISIGISSPAGKCLIHSGGKSRTSMWGGDQTAFTESMAEAGKAVSDYLGNGERIVYINVMNRLSVDCDCDGNPAEPDIHDIGILASFDPVALDQACVDLVYQAEGNASLVRRIESRNGIHTLEHAEEIGLGSRTYQLTNIDE
;
A
#
# COMPACT_ATOMS: atom_id res chain seq x y z
N MET A 1 -56.79 30.56 -16.62
CA MET A 1 -57.19 30.06 -15.29
C MET A 1 -55.91 29.84 -14.47
N ASN A 2 -55.66 30.77 -13.54
CA ASN A 2 -54.42 30.86 -12.77
C ASN A 2 -54.46 29.91 -11.58
N TYR A 3 -53.34 29.11 -11.36
CA TYR A 3 -53.07 28.59 -10.02
C TYR A 3 -51.62 28.86 -9.67
N ARG A 4 -51.45 29.75 -8.70
CA ARG A 4 -50.21 30.00 -7.94
C ARG A 4 -50.07 28.87 -6.91
N VAL A 5 -48.92 28.24 -6.84
CA VAL A 5 -48.53 27.36 -5.72
C VAL A 5 -47.42 28.03 -4.94
N LEU A 6 -47.67 28.18 -3.67
CA LEU A 6 -46.90 28.85 -2.62
C LEU A 6 -45.73 27.97 -2.17
N ALA A 7 -44.52 28.50 -2.23
CA ALA A 7 -43.34 27.84 -1.66
C ALA A 7 -43.23 28.25 -0.17
N VAL A 8 -43.18 27.26 0.72
CA VAL A 8 -42.87 27.46 2.15
C VAL A 8 -41.42 27.05 2.38
N LEU A 9 -40.58 28.02 2.71
CA LEU A 9 -39.24 27.82 3.26
C LEU A 9 -39.36 27.47 4.74
N LEU A 10 -38.82 26.33 5.15
CA LEU A 10 -38.54 26.01 6.55
C LEU A 10 -37.01 26.08 6.74
N THR A 11 -36.58 27.14 7.39
CA THR A 11 -35.23 27.30 7.96
C THR A 11 -35.21 26.72 9.37
N ALA A 12 -34.50 25.62 9.59
CA ALA A 12 -34.19 25.11 10.92
C ALA A 12 -32.79 25.61 11.34
N VAL A 13 -32.75 26.49 12.33
CA VAL A 13 -31.53 26.95 12.99
C VAL A 13 -31.26 26.01 14.16
N LEU A 14 -30.15 25.31 14.14
CA LEU A 14 -29.66 24.49 15.26
C LEU A 14 -28.61 25.29 16.04
N ILE A 15 -28.97 25.75 17.23
CA ILE A 15 -28.09 26.41 18.19
C ILE A 15 -27.49 25.31 19.08
N ILE A 16 -26.17 25.14 19.02
CA ILE A 16 -25.45 24.30 19.98
C ILE A 16 -24.81 25.22 21.02
N ALA A 17 -25.29 25.12 22.26
CA ALA A 17 -24.77 25.83 23.42
C ALA A 17 -23.52 25.10 23.97
N PHE A 18 -22.41 25.85 24.10
CA PHE A 18 -21.26 25.46 24.89
C PHE A 18 -21.57 25.70 26.38
N SER A 19 -21.38 24.67 27.20
CA SER A 19 -21.29 24.82 28.68
C SER A 19 -19.88 24.48 29.11
N ALA A 20 -19.18 25.50 29.63
CA ALA A 20 -17.93 25.37 30.34
C ALA A 20 -18.21 25.44 31.84
N CYS A 21 -17.62 24.53 32.61
CA CYS A 21 -17.34 24.63 34.06
C CYS A 21 -16.24 23.59 34.32
N GLY A 22 -15.08 23.82 34.89
CA GLY A 22 -14.71 24.73 35.94
C GLY A 22 -13.98 23.91 37.01
N ALA A 23 -12.68 24.07 37.07
CA ALA A 23 -11.66 23.95 38.10
C ALA A 23 -11.93 23.24 39.48
N GLY A 24 -10.86 22.53 39.92
CA GLY A 24 -10.58 22.10 41.31
C GLY A 24 -9.61 20.92 41.29
N GLY A 25 -8.50 21.05 41.62
CA GLY A 25 -7.39 21.28 42.44
C GLY A 25 -7.23 20.23 43.55
N GLY A 26 -6.07 19.53 43.63
CA GLY A 26 -5.73 18.67 44.76
C GLY A 26 -4.41 17.93 44.57
N ASN A 27 -3.37 18.42 45.19
CA ASN A 27 -2.03 17.85 45.38
C ASN A 27 -2.04 16.61 46.30
N GLU A 28 -1.04 15.71 46.11
CA GLU A 28 -0.13 15.09 47.10
C GLU A 28 0.45 13.82 46.47
N ALA A 29 1.70 13.78 46.21
CA ALA A 29 2.92 13.50 46.98
C ALA A 29 3.26 12.00 47.09
N ALA A 30 4.36 11.65 46.39
CA ALA A 30 5.50 10.80 46.76
C ALA A 30 5.32 9.45 47.46
N HIS A 31 5.90 8.42 46.81
CA HIS A 31 6.84 7.51 47.46
C HIS A 31 7.59 6.64 46.43
N GLN A 32 8.91 6.83 46.36
CA GLN A 32 9.87 5.75 46.04
C GLN A 32 10.24 5.01 47.33
N PRO A 33 10.69 3.76 47.23
CA PRO A 33 12.08 3.46 47.56
C PRO A 33 12.71 2.41 46.60
N GLU A 34 13.93 2.70 46.19
CA GLU A 34 15.21 2.16 46.62
C GLU A 34 15.64 0.78 46.06
N GLN A 35 16.84 0.84 45.58
CA GLN A 35 17.76 -0.14 45.03
C GLN A 35 18.04 -1.35 45.92
N SER A 36 18.35 -2.50 45.32
CA SER A 36 19.41 -3.34 45.87
C SER A 36 20.19 -4.02 44.74
N THR A 37 21.44 -3.69 44.75
CA THR A 37 22.60 -4.30 44.09
C THR A 37 22.93 -5.66 44.67
N SER A 38 23.31 -6.65 43.87
CA SER A 38 24.41 -7.54 44.26
C SER A 38 25.07 -8.18 43.03
N SER A 39 26.32 -7.90 42.92
CA SER A 39 27.39 -8.49 42.12
C SER A 39 27.76 -9.90 42.60
N HIS A 40 28.08 -10.82 41.71
CA HIS A 40 29.20 -11.76 41.94
C HIS A 40 29.79 -12.22 40.60
N SER A 41 31.08 -11.90 40.47
CA SER A 41 32.07 -12.40 39.54
C SER A 41 32.71 -13.69 40.07
N VAL A 42 33.38 -14.42 39.22
CA VAL A 42 34.56 -15.25 39.33
C VAL A 42 34.46 -16.38 38.28
N ASP A 43 35.24 -16.56 37.34
CA ASP A 43 36.65 -16.51 36.92
C ASP A 43 37.14 -17.92 36.50
N THR A 44 37.90 -17.92 35.38
CA THR A 44 39.00 -18.81 34.96
C THR A 44 38.74 -20.33 34.81
N THR A 45 39.27 -21.04 33.86
CA THR A 45 40.56 -21.13 33.18
C THR A 45 40.53 -22.17 32.05
N GLU A 46 41.18 -21.84 30.95
CA GLU A 46 42.26 -22.49 30.20
C GLU A 46 42.24 -23.98 29.76
N ASN A 47 42.62 -24.08 28.49
CA ASN A 47 43.64 -24.91 27.88
C ASN A 47 43.29 -26.22 27.18
N GLY A 48 43.68 -26.30 25.91
CA GLY A 48 44.54 -27.38 25.48
C GLY A 48 44.38 -27.89 24.04
N THR A 49 45.20 -27.33 23.17
CA THR A 49 46.01 -27.98 22.11
C THR A 49 45.40 -28.95 21.08
N ALA A 50 45.49 -28.52 19.84
CA ALA A 50 46.06 -29.13 18.62
C ALA A 50 46.03 -30.64 18.42
N ASN A 51 45.56 -31.08 17.25
CA ASN A 51 46.45 -31.71 16.26
C ASN A 51 45.80 -31.89 14.87
N THR A 52 46.64 -31.64 13.91
CA THR A 52 46.63 -31.96 12.48
C THR A 52 46.19 -33.37 12.12
N ASP A 53 45.47 -33.51 10.98
CA ASP A 53 45.89 -34.33 9.85
C ASP A 53 44.87 -34.23 8.68
N ASN A 54 45.43 -33.88 7.51
CA ASN A 54 44.82 -34.03 6.20
C ASN A 54 45.25 -35.37 5.63
N PRO A 55 44.40 -36.14 4.87
CA PRO A 55 44.76 -36.21 3.46
C PRO A 55 43.58 -36.34 2.44
N GLU A 56 43.90 -35.72 1.28
CA GLU A 56 43.65 -36.16 -0.10
C GLU A 56 42.26 -36.37 -0.67
N MET A 57 41.98 -35.46 -1.60
CA MET A 57 41.41 -35.57 -2.96
C MET A 57 40.57 -36.81 -3.31
N SER A 58 39.32 -36.57 -3.65
CA SER A 58 38.65 -37.24 -4.76
C SER A 58 37.81 -36.25 -5.55
N GLN A 59 38.17 -36.09 -6.80
CA GLN A 59 37.45 -35.36 -7.82
C GLN A 59 36.14 -36.08 -8.13
N SER A 60 34.99 -35.38 -8.07
CA SER A 60 33.78 -35.74 -8.77
C SER A 60 33.28 -34.54 -9.57
N GLU A 61 33.08 -34.83 -10.84
CA GLU A 61 32.67 -33.92 -11.92
C GLU A 61 31.38 -33.18 -11.57
N ASP A 62 31.45 -31.86 -11.48
CA ASP A 62 30.29 -30.98 -11.40
C ASP A 62 29.71 -30.83 -12.81
N THR A 63 28.51 -31.38 -12.98
CA THR A 63 27.64 -31.01 -14.08
C THR A 63 27.12 -29.59 -13.84
N GLU A 64 27.66 -28.65 -14.59
CA GLU A 64 27.16 -27.29 -14.73
C GLU A 64 25.68 -27.32 -15.12
N ASN A 65 24.83 -26.97 -14.17
CA ASN A 65 23.46 -26.54 -14.42
C ASN A 65 23.49 -25.03 -14.62
N SER A 66 23.73 -24.60 -15.85
CA SER A 66 23.70 -23.19 -16.22
C SER A 66 22.27 -22.70 -16.26
N GLN A 67 21.84 -22.09 -15.15
CA GLN A 67 20.75 -21.13 -15.21
C GLN A 67 21.25 -19.89 -15.99
N PRO A 68 20.42 -19.24 -16.81
CA PRO A 68 20.81 -18.02 -17.48
C PRO A 68 21.08 -16.94 -16.44
N GLU A 69 22.34 -16.47 -16.39
CA GLU A 69 22.73 -15.30 -15.63
C GLU A 69 21.90 -14.10 -16.12
N GLN A 70 21.11 -13.51 -15.23
CA GLN A 70 20.53 -12.19 -15.46
C GLN A 70 21.69 -11.16 -15.58
N PRO A 71 21.62 -10.21 -16.52
CA PRO A 71 22.66 -9.20 -16.67
C PRO A 71 22.68 -8.33 -15.39
N GLY A 72 23.83 -8.30 -14.73
CA GLY A 72 24.07 -7.58 -13.48
C GLY A 72 23.86 -6.07 -13.61
N SER A 73 22.72 -5.61 -13.14
CA SER A 73 22.56 -4.31 -12.49
C SER A 73 21.62 -4.53 -11.31
N ASP A 74 22.07 -4.19 -10.10
CA ASP A 74 21.24 -4.20 -8.88
C ASP A 74 20.11 -3.15 -8.91
N VAL A 75 19.89 -2.52 -10.06
CA VAL A 75 18.90 -1.44 -10.25
C VAL A 75 17.59 -2.02 -10.79
N PRO A 76 16.46 -1.87 -10.07
CA PRO A 76 15.16 -2.33 -10.50
C PRO A 76 14.74 -1.77 -11.87
N VAL A 77 14.11 -2.60 -12.69
CA VAL A 77 13.51 -2.18 -13.96
C VAL A 77 12.06 -1.79 -13.73
N VAL A 78 11.69 -0.62 -14.24
CA VAL A 78 10.31 -0.17 -14.35
C VAL A 78 9.95 -0.15 -15.85
N TYR A 79 9.00 -0.98 -16.24
CA TYR A 79 8.46 -0.98 -17.60
C TYR A 79 7.44 0.15 -17.74
N PHE A 80 7.34 0.73 -18.93
CA PHE A 80 6.41 1.81 -19.25
C PHE A 80 5.77 1.57 -20.64
N THR A 81 4.47 1.86 -20.72
CA THR A 81 3.75 2.02 -21.99
C THR A 81 2.84 3.23 -21.93
N SER A 82 2.71 3.95 -23.05
CA SER A 82 1.72 5.02 -23.22
C SER A 82 0.32 4.49 -23.57
N ASP A 83 0.20 3.20 -23.90
CA ASP A 83 -1.04 2.56 -24.31
C ASP A 83 -1.91 2.21 -23.08
N ILE A 84 -2.90 3.07 -22.76
CA ILE A 84 -3.85 2.89 -21.63
C ILE A 84 -5.14 2.20 -22.13
N TYR A 85 -4.99 1.09 -22.83
CA TYR A 85 -6.07 0.20 -23.24
C TYR A 85 -5.85 -1.21 -22.66
N PRO A 86 -6.87 -2.11 -22.72
CA PRO A 86 -6.72 -3.47 -22.22
C PRO A 86 -5.51 -4.20 -22.77
N GLU A 87 -5.22 -4.00 -24.06
CA GLU A 87 -4.08 -4.60 -24.74
C GLU A 87 -2.73 -4.11 -24.18
N GLY A 88 -2.59 -2.79 -23.94
CA GLY A 88 -1.40 -2.20 -23.33
C GLY A 88 -1.18 -2.70 -21.90
N LEU A 89 -2.26 -2.84 -21.12
CA LEU A 89 -2.19 -3.41 -19.77
C LEU A 89 -1.72 -4.88 -19.77
N VAL A 90 -2.22 -5.68 -20.72
CA VAL A 90 -1.77 -7.07 -20.89
C VAL A 90 -0.33 -7.14 -21.38
N GLN A 91 0.09 -6.25 -22.28
CA GLN A 91 1.45 -6.22 -22.80
C GLN A 91 2.48 -5.86 -21.74
N ILE A 92 2.20 -4.84 -20.91
CA ILE A 92 3.13 -4.44 -19.83
C ILE A 92 3.22 -5.51 -18.76
N TYR A 93 2.13 -6.20 -18.43
CA TYR A 93 2.18 -7.37 -17.57
C TYR A 93 3.10 -8.46 -18.15
N LYS A 94 2.98 -8.76 -19.45
CA LYS A 94 3.84 -9.75 -20.11
C LYS A 94 5.31 -9.35 -20.14
N ALA A 95 5.61 -8.04 -20.19
CA ALA A 95 6.98 -7.54 -20.12
C ALA A 95 7.67 -7.84 -18.77
N LEU A 96 6.90 -8.02 -17.68
CA LEU A 96 7.43 -8.47 -16.41
C LEU A 96 7.96 -9.93 -16.48
N GLY A 97 7.45 -10.77 -17.37
CA GLY A 97 7.81 -12.18 -17.41
C GLY A 97 7.39 -12.96 -16.17
N TRP A 98 6.40 -12.50 -15.43
CA TRP A 98 5.90 -13.14 -14.22
C TRP A 98 4.87 -14.21 -14.53
N GLU A 99 5.10 -15.43 -14.04
CA GLU A 99 4.26 -16.60 -14.28
C GLU A 99 3.78 -17.18 -12.94
N PRO A 100 2.75 -16.58 -12.31
CA PRO A 100 2.24 -17.04 -11.04
C PRO A 100 1.50 -18.38 -11.18
N THR A 101 1.48 -19.17 -10.11
CA THR A 101 0.77 -20.45 -10.04
C THR A 101 -0.10 -20.51 -8.77
N GLY A 102 -1.24 -21.21 -8.83
CA GLY A 102 -2.15 -21.29 -7.68
C GLY A 102 -3.19 -20.17 -7.66
N ARG A 103 -3.61 -19.75 -6.48
CA ARG A 103 -4.65 -18.71 -6.30
C ARG A 103 -4.04 -17.33 -6.42
N ILE A 104 -4.54 -16.53 -7.36
CA ILE A 104 -4.02 -15.19 -7.65
C ILE A 104 -5.02 -14.15 -7.17
N ALA A 105 -4.57 -13.27 -6.29
CA ALA A 105 -5.30 -12.07 -5.89
C ALA A 105 -4.94 -10.90 -6.81
N VAL A 106 -5.93 -10.23 -7.36
CA VAL A 106 -5.78 -8.95 -8.07
C VAL A 106 -6.30 -7.84 -7.17
N LYS A 107 -5.39 -7.11 -6.52
CA LYS A 107 -5.75 -6.05 -5.58
C LYS A 107 -5.97 -4.72 -6.30
N ILE A 108 -7.18 -4.23 -6.23
CA ILE A 108 -7.61 -2.96 -6.82
C ILE A 108 -8.17 -2.00 -5.76
N SER A 109 -8.70 -0.86 -6.19
CA SER A 109 -9.64 -0.03 -5.44
C SER A 109 -10.96 0.02 -6.20
N THR A 110 -12.03 -0.47 -5.59
CA THR A 110 -13.37 -0.48 -6.20
C THR A 110 -13.97 0.90 -6.39
N GLY A 111 -13.45 1.92 -5.69
CA GLY A 111 -13.91 3.30 -5.79
C GLY A 111 -15.15 3.60 -4.95
N GLU A 112 -15.26 4.82 -4.45
CA GLU A 112 -16.44 5.30 -3.72
C GLU A 112 -17.47 5.86 -4.72
N PRO A 113 -18.73 5.43 -4.69
CA PRO A 113 -19.77 6.01 -5.55
C PRO A 113 -20.07 7.46 -5.15
N PRO A 114 -20.68 8.31 -6.03
CA PRO A 114 -21.18 7.92 -7.34
C PRO A 114 -20.22 8.12 -8.51
N ALA A 115 -19.10 8.87 -8.36
CA ALA A 115 -18.35 9.37 -9.51
C ALA A 115 -16.82 9.27 -9.36
N SER A 116 -16.30 8.42 -8.45
CA SER A 116 -14.86 8.27 -8.29
C SER A 116 -14.13 7.77 -9.54
N ASN A 117 -12.83 8.04 -9.62
CA ASN A 117 -12.00 7.78 -10.80
C ASN A 117 -11.36 6.37 -10.81
N TYR A 118 -11.94 5.38 -10.13
CA TYR A 118 -11.41 4.01 -10.08
C TYR A 118 -11.12 3.41 -11.47
N LEU A 119 -10.21 2.44 -11.53
CA LEU A 119 -9.92 1.69 -12.76
C LEU A 119 -11.16 0.93 -13.21
N ARG A 120 -11.57 1.18 -14.44
CA ARG A 120 -12.82 0.60 -14.97
C ARG A 120 -12.64 -0.88 -15.30
N PRO A 121 -13.67 -1.73 -15.06
CA PRO A 121 -13.62 -3.14 -15.43
C PRO A 121 -13.26 -3.39 -16.89
N GLU A 122 -13.69 -2.51 -17.80
CA GLU A 122 -13.39 -2.59 -19.23
C GLU A 122 -11.89 -2.47 -19.53
N LEU A 123 -11.13 -1.77 -18.68
CA LEU A 123 -9.67 -1.65 -18.83
C LEU A 123 -8.95 -2.88 -18.28
N ILE A 124 -9.39 -3.40 -17.14
CA ILE A 124 -8.63 -4.42 -16.40
C ILE A 124 -9.09 -5.85 -16.66
N GLY A 125 -10.28 -6.04 -17.27
CA GLY A 125 -10.94 -7.33 -17.37
C GLY A 125 -10.11 -8.38 -18.09
N ASP A 126 -9.50 -8.04 -19.22
CA ASP A 126 -8.69 -8.98 -20.00
C ASP A 126 -7.49 -9.51 -19.21
N LEU A 127 -6.81 -8.65 -18.43
CA LEU A 127 -5.70 -9.06 -17.59
C LEU A 127 -6.18 -9.95 -16.43
N VAL A 128 -7.25 -9.57 -15.74
CA VAL A 128 -7.79 -10.33 -14.60
C VAL A 128 -8.23 -11.73 -15.06
N GLN A 129 -8.94 -11.81 -16.20
CA GLN A 129 -9.40 -13.08 -16.77
C GLN A 129 -8.24 -13.94 -17.30
N MET A 130 -7.21 -13.34 -17.91
CA MET A 130 -6.02 -14.05 -18.35
C MET A 130 -5.29 -14.73 -17.19
N LEU A 131 -5.32 -14.13 -16.01
CA LEU A 131 -4.72 -14.64 -14.79
C LEU A 131 -5.59 -15.66 -14.04
N ASP A 132 -6.85 -15.83 -14.41
CA ASP A 132 -7.87 -16.51 -13.59
C ASP A 132 -7.87 -15.95 -12.15
N GLY A 133 -7.73 -14.61 -12.05
CA GLY A 133 -7.51 -13.90 -10.80
C GLY A 133 -8.81 -13.54 -10.09
N THR A 134 -8.81 -13.61 -8.76
CA THR A 134 -9.87 -13.07 -7.91
C THR A 134 -9.57 -11.60 -7.60
N ILE A 135 -10.53 -10.72 -7.83
CA ILE A 135 -10.44 -9.31 -7.40
C ILE A 135 -10.59 -9.25 -5.89
N VAL A 136 -9.62 -8.62 -5.21
CA VAL A 136 -9.63 -8.54 -3.74
C VAL A 136 -9.59 -7.11 -3.23
N GLU A 137 -10.28 -6.86 -2.10
CA GLU A 137 -10.31 -5.59 -1.37
C GLU A 137 -10.42 -5.86 0.14
N CYS A 138 -10.34 -4.78 0.94
CA CYS A 138 -10.75 -4.75 2.34
C CYS A 138 -11.65 -3.54 2.62
N ASN A 139 -12.55 -3.66 3.58
CA ASN A 139 -13.45 -2.59 3.99
C ASN A 139 -12.69 -1.33 4.41
N THR A 140 -13.31 -0.18 4.26
CA THR A 140 -12.72 1.11 4.66
C THR A 140 -12.91 1.36 6.16
N ALA A 141 -11.98 2.14 6.75
CA ALA A 141 -12.07 2.56 8.15
C ALA A 141 -12.83 3.88 8.36
N TYR A 142 -13.28 4.51 7.28
CA TYR A 142 -14.13 5.70 7.31
C TYR A 142 -15.57 5.34 6.91
N GLY A 143 -16.53 6.18 7.29
CA GLY A 143 -17.92 6.02 6.84
C GLY A 143 -18.07 6.28 5.34
N GLY A 144 -18.75 5.39 4.63
CA GLY A 144 -18.97 5.45 3.19
C GLY A 144 -19.59 4.15 2.72
N SER A 145 -19.74 4.00 1.41
CA SER A 145 -20.38 2.83 0.81
C SER A 145 -19.54 1.56 0.85
N ARG A 146 -18.28 1.67 1.27
CA ARG A 146 -17.35 0.55 1.42
C ARG A 146 -16.96 0.28 2.88
N SER A 147 -17.75 0.76 3.85
CA SER A 147 -17.46 0.63 5.28
C SER A 147 -18.03 -0.63 5.92
N SER A 148 -18.79 -1.42 5.18
CA SER A 148 -19.29 -2.72 5.61
C SER A 148 -19.31 -3.69 4.43
N SER A 149 -19.12 -4.98 4.68
CA SER A 149 -19.02 -6.00 3.64
C SER A 149 -20.24 -6.02 2.72
N ALA A 150 -21.45 -5.96 3.26
CA ALA A 150 -22.67 -5.96 2.45
C ALA A 150 -22.76 -4.77 1.48
N MET A 151 -22.38 -3.57 1.95
CA MET A 151 -22.36 -2.37 1.11
C MET A 151 -21.20 -2.40 0.10
N HIS A 152 -20.05 -2.92 0.49
CA HIS A 152 -18.87 -2.99 -0.37
C HIS A 152 -19.07 -4.02 -1.51
N HIS A 153 -19.68 -5.17 -1.24
CA HIS A 153 -20.12 -6.11 -2.28
C HIS A 153 -21.07 -5.44 -3.28
N GLN A 154 -22.03 -4.64 -2.79
CA GLN A 154 -22.93 -3.90 -3.68
C GLN A 154 -22.17 -2.88 -4.55
N VAL A 155 -21.18 -2.16 -3.99
CA VAL A 155 -20.32 -1.26 -4.78
C VAL A 155 -19.55 -2.02 -5.86
N ALA A 156 -19.00 -3.20 -5.54
CA ALA A 156 -18.28 -4.02 -6.51
C ALA A 156 -19.21 -4.49 -7.65
N GLU A 157 -20.46 -4.85 -7.34
CA GLU A 157 -21.49 -5.21 -8.33
C GLU A 157 -21.88 -4.00 -9.18
N ASP A 158 -22.27 -2.88 -8.54
CA ASP A 158 -22.72 -1.65 -9.22
C ASP A 158 -21.63 -1.07 -10.14
N HIS A 159 -20.35 -1.23 -9.78
CA HIS A 159 -19.22 -0.79 -10.58
C HIS A 159 -18.76 -1.82 -11.63
N GLY A 160 -19.41 -3.01 -11.68
CA GLY A 160 -19.20 -4.01 -12.72
C GLY A 160 -18.04 -4.98 -12.48
N PHE A 161 -17.38 -4.97 -11.33
CA PHE A 161 -16.25 -5.86 -11.06
C PHE A 161 -16.65 -7.32 -10.98
N THR A 162 -17.81 -7.63 -10.42
CA THR A 162 -18.35 -9.00 -10.33
C THR A 162 -18.75 -9.61 -11.70
N ALA A 163 -18.82 -8.78 -12.75
CA ALA A 163 -19.06 -9.25 -14.11
C ALA A 163 -17.79 -9.76 -14.82
N ILE A 164 -16.60 -9.41 -14.33
CA ILE A 164 -15.33 -9.77 -14.95
C ILE A 164 -14.54 -10.83 -14.18
N ALA A 165 -14.75 -10.97 -12.87
CA ALA A 165 -14.08 -11.95 -12.02
C ALA A 165 -14.84 -12.19 -10.72
N ASP A 166 -14.44 -13.21 -9.95
CA ASP A 166 -14.84 -13.36 -8.55
C ASP A 166 -14.32 -12.18 -7.73
N PHE A 167 -15.10 -11.77 -6.72
CA PHE A 167 -14.77 -10.67 -5.83
C PHE A 167 -14.75 -11.13 -4.36
N ASP A 168 -13.66 -10.86 -3.67
CA ASP A 168 -13.47 -11.23 -2.27
C ASP A 168 -13.09 -10.02 -1.40
N LEU A 169 -13.80 -9.85 -0.28
CA LEU A 169 -13.42 -8.94 0.79
C LEU A 169 -12.61 -9.70 1.83
N MET A 170 -11.29 -9.53 1.77
CA MET A 170 -10.36 -10.32 2.58
C MET A 170 -10.58 -10.19 4.09
N ASP A 171 -11.21 -9.11 4.55
CA ASP A 171 -11.54 -8.83 5.95
C ASP A 171 -12.99 -9.15 6.34
N GLU A 172 -13.80 -9.77 5.46
CA GLU A 172 -15.21 -10.04 5.73
C GLU A 172 -15.43 -10.92 6.95
N PHE A 173 -14.56 -11.92 7.16
CA PHE A 173 -14.68 -12.89 8.24
C PHE A 173 -13.63 -12.72 9.34
N GLY A 174 -12.88 -11.63 9.32
CA GLY A 174 -11.93 -11.28 10.37
C GLY A 174 -10.59 -10.78 9.89
N ASP A 175 -9.70 -10.62 10.84
CA ASP A 175 -8.36 -10.06 10.65
C ASP A 175 -7.28 -11.08 11.00
N MET A 176 -6.08 -10.90 10.44
CA MET A 176 -4.84 -11.54 10.90
C MET A 176 -3.74 -10.49 11.10
N GLU A 177 -2.85 -10.73 12.03
CA GLU A 177 -1.69 -9.88 12.27
C GLU A 177 -0.46 -10.46 11.56
N ILE A 178 0.27 -9.62 10.84
CA ILE A 178 1.56 -9.95 10.23
C ILE A 178 2.66 -9.08 10.84
N PRO A 179 3.85 -9.62 11.15
CA PRO A 179 4.91 -8.87 11.79
C PRO A 179 5.48 -7.79 10.86
N VAL A 180 5.81 -6.64 11.43
CA VAL A 180 6.58 -5.59 10.77
C VAL A 180 8.02 -5.67 11.27
N THR A 181 8.97 -5.80 10.36
CA THR A 181 10.39 -5.81 10.66
C THR A 181 11.10 -4.70 9.90
N VAL A 182 11.91 -3.91 10.61
CA VAL A 182 12.75 -2.88 10.02
C VAL A 182 14.23 -3.15 10.38
N PRO A 183 15.21 -2.66 9.61
CA PRO A 183 16.63 -2.80 9.93
C PRO A 183 16.96 -2.17 11.28
N GLU A 184 17.99 -2.72 11.95
CA GLU A 184 18.46 -2.18 13.23
C GLU A 184 18.92 -0.71 13.09
N GLY A 185 18.47 0.14 13.98
CA GLY A 185 18.80 1.56 14.01
C GLY A 185 17.88 2.46 13.17
N VAL A 186 16.95 1.88 12.40
CA VAL A 186 15.92 2.63 11.67
C VAL A 186 14.71 2.87 12.56
N SER A 187 14.07 4.03 12.42
CA SER A 187 12.82 4.34 13.13
C SER A 187 11.72 3.35 12.76
N GLN A 188 11.00 2.85 13.75
CA GLN A 188 9.88 1.93 13.56
C GLN A 188 8.63 2.47 14.22
N ARG A 189 7.51 2.51 13.48
CA ARG A 189 6.18 2.95 13.96
C ARG A 189 5.27 1.79 14.29
N LEU A 190 5.32 0.75 13.45
CA LEU A 190 4.49 -0.43 13.56
C LEU A 190 5.32 -1.64 13.98
N THR A 191 4.80 -2.44 14.90
CA THR A 191 5.34 -3.77 15.22
C THR A 191 4.58 -4.88 14.49
N THR A 192 3.39 -4.55 14.01
CA THR A 192 2.50 -5.45 13.27
C THR A 192 1.65 -4.64 12.31
N ASP A 193 1.27 -5.24 11.16
CA ASP A 193 0.13 -4.79 10.38
C ASP A 193 -1.04 -5.75 10.59
N ILE A 194 -2.27 -5.28 10.38
CA ILE A 194 -3.50 -6.04 10.57
C ILE A 194 -4.21 -6.12 9.22
N VAL A 195 -4.09 -7.25 8.56
CA VAL A 195 -4.64 -7.50 7.23
C VAL A 195 -5.93 -8.33 7.32
N GLY A 196 -6.70 -8.39 6.23
CA GLY A 196 -7.86 -9.27 6.19
C GLY A 196 -7.47 -10.75 6.32
N SER A 197 -8.30 -11.57 6.98
CA SER A 197 -7.97 -12.98 7.25
C SER A 197 -7.80 -13.82 5.99
N HIS A 198 -8.49 -13.49 4.89
CA HIS A 198 -8.35 -14.18 3.61
C HIS A 198 -7.07 -13.83 2.84
N PHE A 199 -6.27 -12.86 3.32
CA PHE A 199 -4.97 -12.55 2.73
C PHE A 199 -4.07 -13.80 2.61
N ALA A 200 -4.13 -14.69 3.59
CA ALA A 200 -3.37 -15.94 3.60
C ALA A 200 -3.90 -17.02 2.65
N ASP A 201 -5.08 -16.83 2.06
CA ASP A 201 -5.69 -17.80 1.14
C ASP A 201 -5.15 -17.73 -0.29
N TYR A 202 -4.36 -16.68 -0.60
CA TYR A 202 -3.81 -16.44 -1.92
C TYR A 202 -2.31 -16.73 -1.95
N ASP A 203 -1.88 -17.35 -3.06
CA ASP A 203 -0.48 -17.71 -3.28
C ASP A 203 0.32 -16.53 -3.85
N TYR A 204 -0.31 -15.73 -4.74
CA TYR A 204 0.31 -14.64 -5.49
C TYR A 204 -0.58 -13.41 -5.53
N PHE A 205 0.04 -12.22 -5.57
CA PHE A 205 -0.66 -10.93 -5.64
C PHE A 205 -0.22 -10.10 -6.84
N LEU A 206 -1.17 -9.69 -7.68
CA LEU A 206 -1.02 -8.57 -8.59
C LEU A 206 -1.62 -7.32 -7.92
N ILE A 207 -0.78 -6.33 -7.66
CA ILE A 207 -1.22 -5.03 -7.15
C ILE A 207 -1.47 -4.11 -8.32
N LEU A 208 -2.73 -3.94 -8.68
CA LEU A 208 -3.17 -3.12 -9.80
C LEU A 208 -3.73 -1.80 -9.26
N SER A 209 -2.93 -0.75 -9.34
CA SER A 209 -3.22 0.53 -8.71
C SER A 209 -3.58 1.59 -9.74
N HIS A 210 -4.63 2.34 -9.46
CA HIS A 210 -4.82 3.65 -10.06
C HIS A 210 -3.90 4.64 -9.36
N PHE A 211 -2.93 5.24 -10.08
CA PHE A 211 -2.04 6.26 -9.53
C PHE A 211 -2.72 7.63 -9.59
N LYS A 212 -2.73 8.37 -8.48
CA LYS A 212 -3.44 9.67 -8.35
C LYS A 212 -3.03 10.39 -7.07
N GLY A 213 -3.55 11.61 -6.88
CA GLY A 213 -3.44 12.33 -5.61
C GLY A 213 -4.18 11.63 -4.47
N HIS A 214 -3.81 12.00 -3.23
CA HIS A 214 -4.48 11.53 -2.02
C HIS A 214 -4.45 12.59 -0.93
N ALA A 215 -5.60 12.82 -0.28
CA ALA A 215 -5.78 13.89 0.70
C ALA A 215 -4.84 13.80 1.92
N MET A 216 -4.44 12.60 2.33
CA MET A 216 -3.56 12.38 3.49
C MET A 216 -2.15 11.92 3.07
N ALA A 217 -2.02 11.01 2.10
CA ALA A 217 -0.73 10.44 1.72
C ALA A 217 0.05 11.27 0.66
N GLY A 218 -0.56 12.32 0.11
CA GLY A 218 0.02 13.07 -1.00
C GLY A 218 -0.35 12.45 -2.35
N TYR A 219 -0.04 11.18 -2.52
CA TYR A 219 -0.43 10.36 -3.67
C TYR A 219 -0.85 8.96 -3.23
N GLY A 220 -1.43 8.21 -4.13
CA GLY A 220 -1.73 6.79 -3.98
C GLY A 220 -1.24 6.02 -5.19
N GLY A 221 -0.37 5.05 -4.96
CA GLY A 221 0.21 4.13 -5.91
C GLY A 221 0.34 2.74 -5.32
N ALA A 222 1.36 1.98 -5.72
CA ALA A 222 1.60 0.61 -5.30
C ALA A 222 1.77 0.48 -3.77
N ILE A 223 2.64 1.31 -3.16
CA ILE A 223 2.90 1.24 -1.71
C ILE A 223 1.62 1.46 -0.91
N LYS A 224 0.80 2.46 -1.28
CA LYS A 224 -0.47 2.69 -0.60
C LYS A 224 -1.45 1.53 -0.80
N ASN A 225 -1.47 0.91 -1.96
CA ASN A 225 -2.37 -0.20 -2.26
C ASN A 225 -2.00 -1.47 -1.49
N ILE A 226 -0.70 -1.78 -1.36
CA ILE A 226 -0.25 -2.94 -0.56
C ILE A 226 -0.33 -2.71 0.95
N SER A 227 -0.24 -1.48 1.42
CA SER A 227 -0.39 -1.14 2.84
C SER A 227 -1.87 -0.96 3.20
N ILE A 228 -2.38 0.25 3.05
CA ILE A 228 -3.77 0.61 3.40
C ILE A 228 -4.80 -0.23 2.64
N GLY A 229 -4.52 -0.62 1.39
CA GLY A 229 -5.44 -1.40 0.57
C GLY A 229 -5.67 -2.83 1.08
N ILE A 230 -4.64 -3.50 1.60
CA ILE A 230 -4.69 -4.88 2.10
C ILE A 230 -5.05 -4.93 3.59
N SER A 231 -4.73 -3.88 4.35
CA SER A 231 -5.08 -3.83 5.77
C SER A 231 -6.60 -3.83 5.99
N SER A 232 -7.05 -4.47 7.05
CA SER A 232 -8.42 -4.38 7.55
C SER A 232 -8.74 -2.97 8.09
N PRO A 233 -9.98 -2.65 8.45
CA PRO A 233 -10.29 -1.38 9.11
C PRO A 233 -9.44 -1.09 10.34
N ALA A 234 -9.08 -2.12 11.13
CA ALA A 234 -8.20 -1.99 12.29
C ALA A 234 -6.77 -1.66 11.87
N GLY A 235 -6.23 -2.32 10.85
CA GLY A 235 -4.92 -2.03 10.28
C GLY A 235 -4.87 -0.64 9.65
N LYS A 236 -5.89 -0.26 8.87
CA LYS A 236 -6.02 1.11 8.35
C LYS A 236 -5.97 2.17 9.45
N CYS A 237 -6.67 1.96 10.58
CA CYS A 237 -6.60 2.85 11.73
C CYS A 237 -5.18 2.90 12.32
N LEU A 238 -4.54 1.75 12.45
CA LEU A 238 -3.18 1.64 13.00
C LEU A 238 -2.18 2.42 12.14
N ILE A 239 -2.20 2.24 10.82
CA ILE A 239 -1.35 2.96 9.87
C ILE A 239 -1.60 4.47 9.94
N HIS A 240 -2.86 4.92 9.80
CA HIS A 240 -3.18 6.33 9.78
C HIS A 240 -2.86 7.04 11.09
N SER A 241 -2.96 6.36 12.22
CA SER A 241 -2.61 6.92 13.53
C SER A 241 -1.10 6.91 13.83
N GLY A 242 -0.26 6.39 12.93
CA GLY A 242 1.18 6.24 13.21
C GLY A 242 1.46 5.23 14.31
N GLY A 243 0.78 4.08 14.29
CA GLY A 243 0.93 3.00 15.26
C GLY A 243 0.17 3.17 16.59
N LYS A 244 -0.63 4.24 16.75
CA LYS A 244 -1.20 4.61 18.07
C LYS A 244 -2.57 3.99 18.38
N SER A 245 -3.37 3.65 17.35
CA SER A 245 -4.75 3.22 17.55
C SER A 245 -5.22 2.24 16.47
N ARG A 246 -5.92 1.19 16.91
CA ARG A 246 -6.60 0.21 16.03
C ARG A 246 -8.06 0.58 15.73
N THR A 247 -8.55 1.67 16.31
CA THR A 247 -9.97 2.06 16.23
C THR A 247 -10.20 3.51 15.80
N SER A 248 -9.12 4.28 15.62
CA SER A 248 -9.16 5.68 15.21
C SER A 248 -8.04 5.97 14.22
N MET A 249 -8.38 6.60 13.11
CA MET A 249 -7.42 7.07 12.10
C MET A 249 -6.69 8.35 12.52
N TRP A 250 -7.06 8.94 13.66
CA TRP A 250 -6.55 10.24 14.10
C TRP A 250 -5.52 10.08 15.22
N GLY A 251 -4.64 11.07 15.37
CA GLY A 251 -3.65 11.15 16.45
C GLY A 251 -2.21 10.87 16.02
N GLY A 252 -1.96 10.46 14.79
CA GLY A 252 -0.63 10.44 14.16
C GLY A 252 -0.26 11.82 13.61
N ASP A 253 1.03 12.13 13.58
CA ASP A 253 1.55 13.21 12.74
C ASP A 253 1.79 12.70 11.30
N GLN A 254 2.03 13.62 10.38
CA GLN A 254 2.17 13.30 8.96
C GLN A 254 3.36 12.35 8.67
N THR A 255 4.50 12.55 9.35
CA THR A 255 5.70 11.73 9.21
C THR A 255 5.43 10.30 9.71
N ALA A 256 4.85 10.17 10.92
CA ALA A 256 4.50 8.86 11.46
C ALA A 256 3.52 8.09 10.55
N PHE A 257 2.59 8.78 9.89
CA PHE A 257 1.66 8.17 8.94
C PHE A 257 2.36 7.65 7.69
N THR A 258 3.24 8.46 7.06
CA THR A 258 3.96 8.07 5.84
C THR A 258 4.95 6.93 6.10
N GLU A 259 5.63 6.94 7.25
CA GLU A 259 6.49 5.85 7.70
C GLU A 259 5.69 4.56 7.96
N SER A 260 4.59 4.64 8.71
CA SER A 260 3.71 3.48 8.96
C SER A 260 3.16 2.86 7.68
N MET A 261 2.89 3.68 6.66
CA MET A 261 2.41 3.19 5.37
C MET A 261 3.51 2.39 4.64
N ALA A 262 4.77 2.86 4.66
CA ALA A 262 5.89 2.12 4.11
C ALA A 262 6.16 0.81 4.87
N GLU A 263 6.11 0.86 6.21
CA GLU A 263 6.32 -0.30 7.09
C GLU A 263 5.25 -1.39 6.90
N ALA A 264 3.97 -1.02 6.78
CA ALA A 264 2.89 -1.95 6.48
C ALA A 264 3.06 -2.57 5.08
N GLY A 265 3.47 -1.77 4.08
CA GLY A 265 3.79 -2.29 2.74
C GLY A 265 4.93 -3.30 2.76
N LYS A 266 5.97 -3.04 3.58
CA LYS A 266 7.07 -3.99 3.77
C LYS A 266 6.59 -5.29 4.42
N ALA A 267 5.76 -5.23 5.45
CA ALA A 267 5.21 -6.43 6.09
C ALA A 267 4.47 -7.34 5.10
N VAL A 268 3.68 -6.75 4.19
CA VAL A 268 2.99 -7.49 3.12
C VAL A 268 3.98 -8.12 2.15
N SER A 269 4.99 -7.36 1.69
CA SER A 269 6.04 -7.86 0.80
C SER A 269 6.84 -9.00 1.45
N ASP A 270 7.25 -8.85 2.71
CA ASP A 270 7.98 -9.87 3.47
C ASP A 270 7.15 -11.16 3.64
N TYR A 271 5.86 -11.04 3.97
CA TYR A 271 4.95 -12.19 4.07
C TYR A 271 4.83 -12.94 2.74
N LEU A 272 4.86 -12.23 1.63
CA LEU A 272 4.82 -12.79 0.27
C LEU A 272 6.20 -13.20 -0.27
N GLY A 273 7.13 -13.55 0.62
CA GLY A 273 8.45 -14.09 0.26
C GLY A 273 9.46 -13.00 -0.14
N ASN A 274 9.45 -11.85 0.55
CA ASN A 274 10.30 -10.70 0.26
C ASN A 274 10.15 -10.21 -1.20
N GLY A 275 8.91 -10.12 -1.67
CA GLY A 275 8.61 -9.65 -3.01
C GLY A 275 8.53 -10.73 -4.10
N GLU A 276 8.84 -11.99 -3.82
CA GLU A 276 8.84 -13.06 -4.84
C GLU A 276 7.43 -13.39 -5.37
N ARG A 277 6.40 -13.24 -4.52
CA ARG A 277 5.02 -13.62 -4.84
C ARG A 277 4.08 -12.43 -5.05
N ILE A 278 4.64 -11.27 -5.43
CA ILE A 278 3.89 -10.04 -5.63
C ILE A 278 4.51 -9.21 -6.75
N VAL A 279 3.66 -8.63 -7.59
CA VAL A 279 4.07 -7.69 -8.64
C VAL A 279 3.15 -6.48 -8.64
N TYR A 280 3.61 -5.39 -9.23
CA TYR A 280 2.96 -4.09 -9.14
C TYR A 280 2.77 -3.47 -10.51
N ILE A 281 1.55 -2.94 -10.73
CA ILE A 281 1.21 -2.13 -11.90
C ILE A 281 0.51 -0.86 -11.43
N ASN A 282 0.98 0.29 -11.88
CA ASN A 282 0.34 1.59 -11.68
C ASN A 282 -0.22 2.10 -13.01
N VAL A 283 -1.52 2.41 -13.05
CA VAL A 283 -2.16 3.05 -14.20
C VAL A 283 -2.30 4.54 -13.92
N MET A 284 -1.68 5.36 -14.75
CA MET A 284 -1.60 6.82 -14.62
C MET A 284 -2.59 7.50 -15.58
N ASN A 285 -3.88 7.23 -15.38
CA ASN A 285 -4.97 7.89 -16.10
C ASN A 285 -5.86 8.67 -15.13
N ARG A 286 -6.59 9.66 -15.63
CA ARG A 286 -7.47 10.51 -14.80
C ARG A 286 -6.82 10.95 -13.49
N LEU A 287 -5.64 11.55 -13.60
CA LEU A 287 -4.73 11.91 -12.52
C LEU A 287 -5.25 13.06 -11.66
N SER A 288 -6.37 12.85 -10.97
CA SER A 288 -6.95 13.82 -10.03
C SER A 288 -6.05 14.03 -8.80
N VAL A 289 -6.19 15.18 -8.15
CA VAL A 289 -5.62 15.45 -6.81
C VAL A 289 -6.30 14.64 -5.71
N ASP A 290 -7.49 14.10 -5.99
CA ASP A 290 -8.29 13.32 -5.07
C ASP A 290 -8.25 11.83 -5.45
N CYS A 291 -8.45 10.98 -4.45
CA CYS A 291 -8.34 9.54 -4.64
C CYS A 291 -9.70 8.90 -4.93
N ASP A 292 -9.69 7.60 -5.30
CA ASP A 292 -10.90 6.81 -5.51
C ASP A 292 -11.76 6.61 -4.25
N CYS A 293 -11.29 7.08 -3.10
CA CYS A 293 -12.08 7.16 -1.86
C CYS A 293 -12.98 8.42 -1.79
N ASP A 294 -12.91 9.29 -2.78
CA ASP A 294 -13.80 10.44 -2.95
C ASP A 294 -14.81 10.13 -4.06
N GLY A 295 -16.10 10.17 -3.71
CA GLY A 295 -17.18 9.94 -4.66
C GLY A 295 -17.46 11.13 -5.60
N ASN A 296 -16.72 12.26 -5.43
CA ASN A 296 -16.81 13.43 -6.29
C ASN A 296 -15.44 14.11 -6.42
N PRO A 297 -14.43 13.41 -6.98
CA PRO A 297 -13.07 13.93 -7.09
C PRO A 297 -13.02 15.15 -8.00
N ALA A 298 -12.02 16.02 -7.76
CA ALA A 298 -11.72 17.13 -8.67
C ALA A 298 -11.35 16.59 -10.07
N GLU A 299 -11.73 17.34 -11.11
CA GLU A 299 -11.28 17.04 -12.47
C GLU A 299 -9.75 17.12 -12.56
N PRO A 300 -9.11 16.19 -13.27
CA PRO A 300 -7.68 16.24 -13.52
C PRO A 300 -7.29 17.48 -14.32
N ASP A 301 -6.19 18.12 -13.93
CA ASP A 301 -5.56 19.21 -14.70
C ASP A 301 -4.27 18.78 -15.41
N ILE A 302 -3.94 17.49 -15.29
CA ILE A 302 -2.82 16.79 -15.93
C ILE A 302 -3.36 15.70 -16.86
N HIS A 303 -2.77 15.54 -18.03
CA HIS A 303 -3.15 14.49 -18.98
C HIS A 303 -2.78 13.09 -18.48
N ASP A 304 -3.47 12.08 -19.01
CA ASP A 304 -3.10 10.68 -18.83
C ASP A 304 -1.66 10.45 -19.32
N ILE A 305 -0.89 9.65 -18.57
CA ILE A 305 0.55 9.48 -18.83
C ILE A 305 0.85 8.10 -19.42
N GLY A 306 0.32 7.03 -18.82
CA GLY A 306 0.62 5.67 -19.26
C GLY A 306 0.38 4.63 -18.16
N ILE A 307 0.94 3.45 -18.39
CA ILE A 307 0.93 2.34 -17.44
C ILE A 307 2.38 1.97 -17.12
N LEU A 308 2.69 1.76 -15.86
CA LEU A 308 4.02 1.33 -15.41
C LEU A 308 3.90 0.01 -14.63
N ALA A 309 4.94 -0.83 -14.73
CA ALA A 309 4.99 -2.11 -14.03
C ALA A 309 6.40 -2.40 -13.50
N SER A 310 6.49 -3.00 -12.32
CA SER A 310 7.77 -3.43 -11.72
C SER A 310 7.55 -4.52 -10.67
N PHE A 311 8.62 -5.24 -10.33
CA PHE A 311 8.69 -6.08 -9.13
C PHE A 311 9.01 -5.27 -7.86
N ASP A 312 9.49 -4.03 -8.01
CA ASP A 312 9.86 -3.14 -6.91
C ASP A 312 8.82 -2.01 -6.77
N PRO A 313 8.04 -1.96 -5.67
CA PRO A 313 6.99 -0.96 -5.49
C PRO A 313 7.55 0.45 -5.24
N VAL A 314 8.76 0.57 -4.71
CA VAL A 314 9.42 1.86 -4.45
C VAL A 314 9.90 2.46 -5.77
N ALA A 315 10.58 1.66 -6.59
CA ALA A 315 11.00 2.04 -7.94
C ALA A 315 9.80 2.46 -8.81
N LEU A 316 8.72 1.68 -8.75
CA LEU A 316 7.50 1.95 -9.51
C LEU A 316 6.84 3.27 -9.09
N ASP A 317 6.62 3.48 -7.79
CA ASP A 317 5.98 4.70 -7.30
C ASP A 317 6.91 5.92 -7.51
N GLN A 318 8.24 5.77 -7.37
CA GLN A 318 9.20 6.83 -7.68
C GLN A 318 9.13 7.23 -9.17
N ALA A 319 9.10 6.25 -10.09
CA ALA A 319 8.97 6.53 -11.51
C ALA A 319 7.67 7.28 -11.84
N CYS A 320 6.54 6.89 -11.23
CA CYS A 320 5.28 7.59 -11.39
C CYS A 320 5.35 9.04 -10.87
N VAL A 321 5.95 9.27 -9.72
CA VAL A 321 6.15 10.62 -9.16
C VAL A 321 7.01 11.45 -10.09
N ASP A 322 8.13 10.93 -10.59
CA ASP A 322 9.03 11.63 -11.50
C ASP A 322 8.31 12.05 -12.80
N LEU A 323 7.48 11.17 -13.36
CA LEU A 323 6.66 11.49 -14.53
C LEU A 323 5.63 12.58 -14.25
N VAL A 324 4.99 12.56 -13.05
CA VAL A 324 4.10 13.66 -12.64
C VAL A 324 4.85 14.97 -12.54
N TYR A 325 6.06 14.99 -11.96
CA TYR A 325 6.86 16.20 -11.82
C TYR A 325 7.33 16.78 -13.17
N GLN A 326 7.44 15.95 -14.19
CA GLN A 326 7.84 16.34 -15.56
C GLN A 326 6.64 16.75 -16.43
N ALA A 327 5.42 16.37 -16.08
CA ALA A 327 4.24 16.58 -16.91
C ALA A 327 3.78 18.04 -16.90
N GLU A 328 3.16 18.49 -17.99
CA GLU A 328 2.50 19.78 -18.07
C GLU A 328 1.19 19.76 -17.27
N GLY A 329 0.83 20.88 -16.63
CA GLY A 329 -0.40 21.00 -15.83
C GLY A 329 -0.31 20.40 -14.43
N ASN A 330 0.87 19.93 -14.00
CA ASN A 330 1.09 19.13 -12.79
C ASN A 330 0.94 19.88 -11.45
N ALA A 331 0.72 21.20 -11.45
CA ALA A 331 0.88 22.04 -10.26
C ALA A 331 -0.03 21.66 -9.09
N SER A 332 -1.24 21.15 -9.34
CA SER A 332 -2.18 20.74 -8.30
C SER A 332 -1.72 19.45 -7.63
N LEU A 333 -1.33 18.45 -8.42
CA LEU A 333 -0.89 17.16 -7.93
C LEU A 333 0.48 17.23 -7.25
N VAL A 334 1.44 17.97 -7.81
CA VAL A 334 2.74 18.22 -7.16
C VAL A 334 2.54 18.88 -5.79
N ARG A 335 1.72 19.95 -5.72
CA ARG A 335 1.39 20.60 -4.45
C ARG A 335 0.74 19.65 -3.45
N ARG A 336 -0.12 18.73 -3.91
CA ARG A 336 -0.73 17.72 -3.05
C ARG A 336 0.34 16.77 -2.50
N ILE A 337 1.24 16.26 -3.32
CA ILE A 337 2.35 15.37 -2.93
C ILE A 337 3.24 16.07 -1.89
N GLU A 338 3.70 17.30 -2.18
CA GLU A 338 4.60 18.04 -1.30
C GLU A 338 3.94 18.44 0.02
N SER A 339 2.71 18.99 -0.02
CA SER A 339 2.00 19.44 1.19
C SER A 339 1.66 18.31 2.16
N ARG A 340 1.71 17.07 1.70
CA ARG A 340 1.45 15.87 2.50
C ARG A 340 2.69 15.03 2.79
N ASN A 341 3.88 15.60 2.54
CA ASN A 341 5.14 14.86 2.73
C ASN A 341 5.13 13.49 2.02
N GLY A 342 4.51 13.41 0.82
CA GLY A 342 4.29 12.15 0.12
C GLY A 342 5.58 11.45 -0.28
N ILE A 343 6.64 12.20 -0.58
CA ILE A 343 7.96 11.66 -0.95
C ILE A 343 8.59 10.92 0.22
N HIS A 344 8.33 11.32 1.46
CA HIS A 344 8.87 10.66 2.63
C HIS A 344 8.45 9.19 2.76
N THR A 345 7.31 8.81 2.19
CA THR A 345 6.93 7.39 2.08
C THR A 345 7.97 6.59 1.29
N LEU A 346 8.46 7.13 0.16
CA LEU A 346 9.48 6.48 -0.66
C LEU A 346 10.85 6.46 0.03
N GLU A 347 11.21 7.57 0.69
CA GLU A 347 12.47 7.67 1.44
C GLU A 347 12.54 6.62 2.55
N HIS A 348 11.49 6.52 3.35
CA HIS A 348 11.43 5.53 4.43
C HIS A 348 11.29 4.10 3.88
N ALA A 349 10.54 3.89 2.79
CA ALA A 349 10.41 2.60 2.14
C ALA A 349 11.77 2.06 1.64
N GLU A 350 12.61 2.93 1.08
CA GLU A 350 13.99 2.57 0.70
C GLU A 350 14.85 2.32 1.93
N GLU A 351 14.78 3.17 2.96
CA GLU A 351 15.54 3.04 4.21
C GLU A 351 15.28 1.70 4.92
N ILE A 352 14.02 1.24 4.92
CA ILE A 352 13.64 -0.04 5.54
C ILE A 352 13.85 -1.25 4.62
N GLY A 353 14.28 -1.05 3.38
CA GLY A 353 14.59 -2.13 2.43
C GLY A 353 13.35 -2.76 1.78
N LEU A 354 12.27 -2.00 1.56
CA LEU A 354 11.13 -2.44 0.75
C LEU A 354 11.45 -2.44 -0.75
N GLY A 355 12.34 -1.56 -1.20
CA GLY A 355 12.78 -1.42 -2.59
C GLY A 355 13.76 -0.27 -2.76
N SER A 356 13.96 0.20 -3.99
CA SER A 356 14.91 1.24 -4.34
C SER A 356 14.24 2.41 -5.08
N ARG A 357 14.62 3.64 -4.73
CA ARG A 357 14.22 4.85 -5.46
C ARG A 357 15.02 5.06 -6.76
N THR A 358 16.13 4.34 -6.90
CA THR A 358 16.89 4.31 -8.16
C THR A 358 16.33 3.21 -9.05
N TYR A 359 16.02 3.52 -10.29
CA TYR A 359 15.40 2.58 -11.23
C TYR A 359 15.88 2.81 -12.67
N GLN A 360 15.69 1.80 -13.50
CA GLN A 360 15.83 1.90 -14.96
C GLN A 360 14.44 1.91 -15.58
N LEU A 361 14.08 2.98 -16.32
CA LEU A 361 12.83 3.03 -17.07
C LEU A 361 13.02 2.39 -18.44
N THR A 362 12.16 1.44 -18.79
CA THR A 362 12.17 0.73 -20.08
C THR A 362 10.83 0.94 -20.76
N ASN A 363 10.82 1.70 -21.88
CA ASN A 363 9.64 1.87 -22.71
C ASN A 363 9.42 0.62 -23.56
N ILE A 364 8.20 0.05 -23.57
CA ILE A 364 7.84 -1.14 -24.36
C ILE A 364 7.05 -0.81 -25.63
N ASP A 365 6.81 0.46 -25.91
CA ASP A 365 6.13 0.93 -27.13
C ASP A 365 7.09 0.98 -28.35
N GLU A 366 8.40 0.80 -28.13
CA GLU A 366 9.47 0.90 -29.13
C GLU A 366 9.84 -0.45 -29.75
#